data_a3556c58497b592d3254f54a3401a6f5
#
_entry.id   a3556c58497b592d3254f54a3401a6f5
#
_cell.length_a   1.000
_cell.length_b   1.000
_cell.length_c   1.000
_cell.angle_alpha   90.00
_cell.angle_beta   90.00
_cell.angle_gamma   90.00
#
_symmetry.space_group_name_H-M   'P 1'
#
loop_
_entity.id
_entity.type
_entity.pdbx_description
1 polymer ?
#
loop_
_entity_poly.entity_id
_entity_poly.type
_entity_poly.pdbx_seq_one_letter_code
_entity_poly.pdbx_strand_id
1 'polypeptide(L)'
;MQHRKKSLKPAGRGERHSAAWGKRMSLMLLLATGMAFGQRGNNLKADETNGHFSRMAPELSGFLARAHQGTAAGQTVKVIVQYKQVPTTAHYATMQGRGGRLHSKLHMIKGASFTIPVSALAALEADPEIASVTIDHPMNVMDDLTNDATGVGAAWNAGFTGAGVGVAVIDSGINDNHADLRNPDGSSRVVYRQDFTGTVTSNSSGARYDLYGHGTHVAGIIAGNGSLSGGRYAGAAPGANLIDLRALDANGAGTDSTVIAAIQQAIALKNTYNIRVINLSLGRGIPASYTQDPLCQAVEAAWKSGIVVVVAAGNYGRLSVNGNNGFGTVTAPGNDPYVLTVGATKSNGSSSIAAETKASYSSKGPTTYDHVVKPDIMAPGNAIVSLAAPGATLEAAYSSELVTGTDGKNEYFSLSGTSMATPEVAAAAALLLQEQSTLTPDQVKARLMKTAYKLGMVSTSSYVPHLFQSFLDFYDLFSVGSGLLNVQGAIANSDLAPANVGSALSPTAVYNPQSRSVSLVYGNSSLSSNSVVWGSSVVWGSSVVWGSSIVNGTSVVWGSSLPWNDNTLSAFSVVWGSSTGTSTSASSVVWGSSVSNANSAFSDAGDDEQ
;
A
#
# COMPACT_ATOMS: atom_id res chain seq x y z
N MET A 1 25.30 65.33 -32.66
CA MET A 1 23.95 65.89 -32.82
C MET A 1 23.13 65.27 -31.71
N GLN A 2 23.00 65.90 -30.58
CA GLN A 2 21.97 66.89 -30.17
C GLN A 2 20.56 66.28 -30.36
N HIS A 3 19.66 66.21 -29.43
CA HIS A 3 19.37 66.96 -28.21
C HIS A 3 18.33 66.19 -27.36
N ARG A 4 18.56 66.16 -26.00
CA ARG A 4 17.85 66.92 -24.92
C ARG A 4 16.45 66.36 -24.56
N LYS A 5 16.33 65.85 -23.34
CA LYS A 5 16.01 66.49 -22.03
C LYS A 5 14.53 66.85 -21.86
N LYS A 6 13.92 66.36 -20.76
CA LYS A 6 13.51 67.00 -19.47
C LYS A 6 12.52 66.08 -18.77
N SER A 7 12.72 65.58 -17.63
CA SER A 7 12.70 66.08 -16.26
C SER A 7 11.35 66.67 -15.82
N LEU A 8 10.78 66.07 -14.76
CA LEU A 8 10.39 66.78 -13.55
C LEU A 8 9.77 65.79 -12.50
N LYS A 9 10.40 65.78 -11.35
CA LYS A 9 9.86 65.49 -9.99
C LYS A 9 9.20 66.78 -9.48
N PRO A 10 8.55 66.87 -8.26
CA PRO A 10 8.78 66.12 -7.03
C PRO A 10 7.53 65.87 -6.12
N ALA A 11 7.74 65.07 -5.09
CA ALA A 11 7.77 65.31 -3.64
C ALA A 11 6.51 65.12 -2.81
N GLY A 12 6.71 64.46 -1.65
CA GLY A 12 5.96 64.60 -0.41
C GLY A 12 6.04 63.32 0.42
N ARG A 13 7.00 63.21 1.29
CA ARG A 13 7.03 63.06 2.76
C ARG A 13 5.74 62.42 3.35
N GLY A 14 5.78 61.49 4.22
CA GLY A 14 6.61 61.08 5.35
C GLY A 14 5.87 60.01 6.09
N GLU A 15 6.48 59.26 6.78
CA GLU A 15 6.69 58.98 8.20
C GLU A 15 6.79 57.48 8.51
N ARG A 16 7.79 57.18 9.30
CA ARG A 16 8.11 55.87 9.87
C ARG A 16 7.08 55.50 10.94
N HIS A 17 6.77 54.24 11.09
CA HIS A 17 6.77 53.60 12.42
C HIS A 17 6.95 52.08 12.33
N SER A 18 7.72 51.64 13.30
CA SER A 18 8.25 50.35 13.65
C SER A 18 7.24 49.25 13.95
N ALA A 19 7.66 48.01 13.65
CA ALA A 19 7.55 46.77 14.43
C ALA A 19 6.20 46.37 15.06
N ALA A 20 5.71 45.20 14.73
CA ALA A 20 5.45 44.13 15.68
C ALA A 20 4.95 42.86 14.99
N TRP A 21 5.55 41.79 15.34
CA TRP A 21 5.12 40.42 15.02
C TRP A 21 3.74 40.12 15.65
N GLY A 22 2.82 39.57 14.86
CA GLY A 22 1.53 39.09 15.36
C GLY A 22 1.03 37.93 14.53
N LYS A 23 1.11 36.71 15.10
CA LYS A 23 0.45 35.52 14.64
C LYS A 23 -1.01 35.79 14.31
N ARG A 24 -1.49 35.43 13.12
CA ARG A 24 -2.92 35.32 12.86
C ARG A 24 -3.23 33.93 12.29
N MET A 25 -3.75 33.09 13.17
CA MET A 25 -4.61 31.98 12.82
C MET A 25 -5.85 32.55 12.10
N SER A 26 -6.09 32.15 10.87
CA SER A 26 -7.35 32.44 10.19
C SER A 26 -8.27 31.24 10.31
N LEU A 27 -9.22 31.35 11.21
CA LEU A 27 -10.38 30.48 11.34
C LEU A 27 -11.35 30.83 10.19
N MET A 28 -11.50 29.99 9.18
CA MET A 28 -12.56 30.12 8.18
C MET A 28 -13.81 29.40 8.67
N LEU A 29 -14.78 30.19 9.09
CA LEU A 29 -16.16 29.79 9.36
C LEU A 29 -16.92 29.74 8.03
N LEU A 30 -17.29 28.54 7.55
CA LEU A 30 -18.18 28.38 6.41
C LEU A 30 -19.63 28.28 6.88
N LEU A 31 -20.40 29.31 6.56
CA LEU A 31 -21.84 29.35 6.65
C LEU A 31 -22.45 28.39 5.60
N ALA A 32 -23.13 27.35 6.07
CA ALA A 32 -23.96 26.50 5.24
C ALA A 32 -25.36 27.12 5.12
N THR A 33 -25.72 27.58 3.93
CA THR A 33 -27.12 27.85 3.57
C THR A 33 -27.74 26.56 3.04
N GLY A 34 -28.77 26.09 3.72
CA GLY A 34 -29.49 24.89 3.36
C GLY A 34 -30.35 25.06 2.10
N MET A 35 -30.34 24.03 1.27
CA MET A 35 -31.44 23.70 0.39
C MET A 35 -31.86 22.25 0.65
N ALA A 36 -33.05 22.12 1.20
CA ALA A 36 -33.69 20.84 1.41
C ALA A 36 -34.17 20.25 0.08
N PHE A 37 -33.64 19.08 -0.30
CA PHE A 37 -34.28 18.16 -1.22
C PHE A 37 -34.59 16.87 -0.48
N GLY A 38 -35.86 16.52 -0.46
CA GLY A 38 -36.37 15.37 0.25
C GLY A 38 -35.84 14.06 -0.31
N GLN A 39 -35.18 13.29 0.55
CA GLN A 39 -34.93 11.88 0.36
C GLN A 39 -35.90 11.06 1.21
N ARG A 40 -36.73 10.28 0.53
CA ARG A 40 -37.33 9.10 1.15
C ARG A 40 -36.30 7.99 1.12
N GLY A 41 -35.57 7.83 2.19
CA GLY A 41 -34.69 6.70 2.42
C GLY A 41 -35.39 5.72 3.37
N ASN A 42 -35.36 4.46 3.02
CA ASN A 42 -35.85 3.38 3.89
C ASN A 42 -34.93 3.26 5.11
N ASN A 43 -35.55 3.40 6.25
CA ASN A 43 -34.99 3.30 7.58
C ASN A 43 -34.44 1.90 7.87
N LEU A 44 -33.11 1.79 7.98
CA LEU A 44 -32.57 1.07 9.12
C LEU A 44 -32.69 2.04 10.30
N LYS A 45 -33.64 1.81 11.19
CA LYS A 45 -33.75 2.53 12.43
C LYS A 45 -32.48 2.31 13.23
N ALA A 46 -31.59 3.28 13.20
CA ALA A 46 -30.73 3.52 14.34
C ALA A 46 -31.69 3.91 15.47
N ASP A 47 -31.62 3.21 16.57
CA ASP A 47 -32.38 3.51 17.78
C ASP A 47 -31.88 4.86 18.32
N GLU A 48 -32.56 5.95 17.91
CA GLU A 48 -32.28 7.33 18.35
C GLU A 48 -32.86 7.63 19.73
N THR A 49 -33.00 6.64 20.60
CA THR A 49 -33.32 6.88 22.01
C THR A 49 -32.11 6.58 22.87
N ASN A 50 -31.42 7.63 23.23
CA ASN A 50 -30.24 7.74 24.10
C ASN A 50 -28.91 7.68 23.34
N GLY A 51 -28.19 8.82 23.29
CA GLY A 51 -26.83 8.97 22.82
C GLY A 51 -25.79 8.21 23.68
N HIS A 52 -25.91 6.93 23.80
CA HIS A 52 -24.90 6.02 24.33
C HIS A 52 -24.12 5.42 23.17
N PHE A 53 -22.95 5.98 22.87
CA PHE A 53 -21.91 5.21 22.19
C PHE A 53 -21.71 3.92 22.98
N SER A 54 -21.74 2.78 22.28
CA SER A 54 -21.44 1.49 22.92
C SER A 54 -20.09 1.61 23.61
N ARG A 55 -20.02 1.28 24.92
CA ARG A 55 -18.78 1.26 25.69
C ARG A 55 -17.90 0.08 25.30
N MET A 56 -18.46 -0.87 24.56
CA MET A 56 -17.77 -2.04 24.05
C MET A 56 -17.19 -1.75 22.66
N ALA A 57 -15.92 -2.04 22.48
CA ALA A 57 -15.32 -1.99 21.16
C ALA A 57 -16.04 -2.96 20.20
N PRO A 58 -16.17 -2.61 18.92
CA PRO A 58 -16.89 -3.43 17.92
C PRO A 58 -16.45 -4.89 17.87
N GLU A 59 -15.19 -5.16 18.11
CA GLU A 59 -14.56 -6.50 18.14
C GLU A 59 -15.10 -7.40 19.27
N LEU A 60 -15.64 -6.80 20.33
CA LEU A 60 -16.28 -7.52 21.43
C LEU A 60 -17.74 -7.90 21.15
N SER A 61 -18.33 -7.45 20.04
CA SER A 61 -19.76 -7.66 19.74
C SER A 61 -20.14 -9.13 19.68
N GLY A 62 -19.32 -9.99 19.11
CA GLY A 62 -19.54 -11.44 19.07
C GLY A 62 -19.43 -12.12 20.43
N PHE A 63 -18.57 -11.63 21.33
CA PHE A 63 -18.47 -12.10 22.71
C PHE A 63 -19.67 -11.62 23.53
N LEU A 64 -20.07 -10.36 23.34
CA LEU A 64 -21.20 -9.77 24.03
C LEU A 64 -22.52 -10.47 23.67
N ALA A 65 -22.73 -10.78 22.39
CA ALA A 65 -23.90 -11.55 21.95
C ALA A 65 -23.97 -12.91 22.63
N ARG A 66 -22.86 -13.62 22.77
CA ARG A 66 -22.80 -14.91 23.50
C ARG A 66 -23.03 -14.74 25.00
N ALA A 67 -22.56 -13.62 25.59
CA ALA A 67 -22.82 -13.29 26.97
C ALA A 67 -24.33 -13.10 27.23
N HIS A 68 -25.01 -12.35 26.40
CA HIS A 68 -26.46 -12.10 26.48
C HIS A 68 -27.29 -13.38 26.25
N GLN A 69 -26.83 -14.28 25.41
CA GLN A 69 -27.51 -15.56 25.12
C GLN A 69 -27.22 -16.65 26.17
N GLY A 70 -26.33 -16.41 27.14
CA GLY A 70 -25.92 -17.40 28.12
C GLY A 70 -25.10 -18.57 27.57
N THR A 71 -24.60 -18.46 26.33
CA THR A 71 -23.88 -19.54 25.62
C THR A 71 -22.36 -19.48 25.84
N ALA A 72 -21.87 -18.58 26.70
CA ALA A 72 -20.45 -18.31 26.91
C ALA A 72 -19.84 -19.05 28.12
N ALA A 73 -20.42 -20.15 28.59
CA ALA A 73 -19.95 -20.87 29.77
C ALA A 73 -18.49 -21.31 29.63
N GLY A 74 -17.66 -20.92 30.60
CA GLY A 74 -16.24 -21.24 30.64
C GLY A 74 -15.32 -20.47 29.71
N GLN A 75 -15.85 -19.60 28.82
CA GLN A 75 -15.04 -18.76 27.95
C GLN A 75 -14.54 -17.52 28.70
N THR A 76 -13.27 -17.17 28.46
CA THR A 76 -12.65 -15.94 28.98
C THR A 76 -12.12 -15.09 27.84
N VAL A 77 -12.00 -13.79 28.08
CA VAL A 77 -11.41 -12.83 27.16
C VAL A 77 -10.48 -11.89 27.93
N LYS A 78 -9.34 -11.54 27.36
CA LYS A 78 -8.41 -10.56 27.90
C LYS A 78 -8.78 -9.18 27.39
N VAL A 79 -9.03 -8.23 28.30
CA VAL A 79 -9.55 -6.90 27.96
C VAL A 79 -8.78 -5.81 28.69
N ILE A 80 -8.73 -4.62 28.07
CA ILE A 80 -8.39 -3.36 28.72
C ILE A 80 -9.71 -2.67 29.06
N VAL A 81 -9.91 -2.39 30.35
CA VAL A 81 -11.05 -1.64 30.86
C VAL A 81 -10.56 -0.25 31.21
N GLN A 82 -11.11 0.78 30.54
CA GLN A 82 -10.88 2.17 30.88
C GLN A 82 -12.05 2.71 31.69
N TYR A 83 -11.74 3.47 32.72
CA TYR A 83 -12.69 4.10 33.61
C TYR A 83 -12.77 5.61 33.35
N LYS A 84 -13.89 6.24 33.70
CA LYS A 84 -14.02 7.71 33.62
C LYS A 84 -13.02 8.44 34.50
N GLN A 85 -12.57 7.81 35.58
CA GLN A 85 -11.55 8.31 36.50
C GLN A 85 -10.46 7.25 36.71
N VAL A 86 -9.32 7.66 37.28
CA VAL A 86 -8.25 6.71 37.61
C VAL A 86 -8.80 5.63 38.55
N PRO A 87 -8.69 4.34 38.17
CA PRO A 87 -9.28 3.27 38.96
C PRO A 87 -8.60 3.12 40.33
N THR A 88 -9.42 2.86 41.34
CA THR A 88 -9.01 2.62 42.72
C THR A 88 -9.08 1.12 43.07
N THR A 89 -8.63 0.77 44.30
CA THR A 89 -8.77 -0.59 44.80
C THR A 89 -10.21 -1.12 44.79
N ALA A 90 -11.21 -0.25 44.94
CA ALA A 90 -12.62 -0.65 44.88
C ALA A 90 -13.01 -1.12 43.46
N HIS A 91 -12.54 -0.45 42.41
CA HIS A 91 -12.77 -0.85 41.01
C HIS A 91 -12.17 -2.23 40.71
N TYR A 92 -10.93 -2.46 41.18
CA TYR A 92 -10.28 -3.78 41.04
C TYR A 92 -11.00 -4.89 41.79
N ALA A 93 -11.47 -4.61 43.01
CA ALA A 93 -12.25 -5.57 43.78
C ALA A 93 -13.60 -5.91 43.10
N THR A 94 -14.27 -4.90 42.51
CA THR A 94 -15.49 -5.10 41.72
C THR A 94 -15.24 -6.02 40.54
N MET A 95 -14.13 -5.80 39.80
CA MET A 95 -13.77 -6.66 38.68
C MET A 95 -13.44 -8.09 39.14
N GLN A 96 -12.75 -8.26 40.26
CA GLN A 96 -12.46 -9.59 40.83
C GLN A 96 -13.77 -10.29 41.23
N GLY A 97 -14.72 -9.56 41.84
CA GLY A 97 -16.04 -10.10 42.18
C GLY A 97 -16.85 -10.57 40.96
N ARG A 98 -16.58 -10.01 39.78
CA ARG A 98 -17.14 -10.45 38.47
C ARG A 98 -16.34 -11.58 37.82
N GLY A 99 -15.38 -12.19 38.55
CA GLY A 99 -14.53 -13.26 38.03
C GLY A 99 -13.31 -12.78 37.24
N GLY A 100 -13.04 -11.46 37.25
CA GLY A 100 -11.92 -10.87 36.55
C GLY A 100 -10.59 -11.08 37.27
N ARG A 101 -9.55 -11.42 36.52
CA ARG A 101 -8.17 -11.50 36.99
C ARG A 101 -7.41 -10.28 36.51
N LEU A 102 -6.95 -9.42 37.42
CA LEU A 102 -6.14 -8.23 37.11
C LEU A 102 -4.74 -8.67 36.64
N HIS A 103 -4.26 -8.08 35.53
CA HIS A 103 -2.90 -8.24 35.01
C HIS A 103 -2.06 -6.97 35.22
N SER A 104 -2.54 -5.82 34.78
CA SER A 104 -1.77 -4.58 34.82
C SER A 104 -2.66 -3.40 35.18
N LYS A 105 -2.09 -2.45 35.95
CA LYS A 105 -2.71 -1.16 36.25
C LYS A 105 -2.19 -0.13 35.24
N LEU A 106 -3.06 0.44 34.44
CA LEU A 106 -2.75 1.35 33.34
C LEU A 106 -3.23 2.77 33.68
N HIS A 107 -2.64 3.36 34.72
CA HIS A 107 -3.11 4.63 35.30
C HIS A 107 -3.07 5.79 34.30
N MET A 108 -2.12 5.79 33.37
CA MET A 108 -1.95 6.82 32.34
C MET A 108 -3.19 6.94 31.43
N ILE A 109 -3.85 5.83 31.14
CA ILE A 109 -5.08 5.77 30.35
C ILE A 109 -6.32 5.57 31.24
N LYS A 110 -6.22 5.78 32.54
CA LYS A 110 -7.30 5.55 33.52
C LYS A 110 -7.87 4.15 33.45
N GLY A 111 -7.05 3.14 33.15
CA GLY A 111 -7.47 1.77 32.87
C GLY A 111 -6.74 0.71 33.64
N ALA A 112 -7.12 -0.52 33.34
CA ALA A 112 -6.41 -1.73 33.78
C ALA A 112 -6.71 -2.90 32.83
N SER A 113 -5.75 -3.82 32.66
CA SER A 113 -5.91 -5.05 31.90
C SER A 113 -6.39 -6.19 32.79
N PHE A 114 -7.39 -6.93 32.30
CA PHE A 114 -8.00 -8.06 32.99
C PHE A 114 -8.23 -9.24 32.03
N THR A 115 -8.12 -10.47 32.54
CA THR A 115 -8.84 -11.60 31.95
C THR A 115 -10.17 -11.75 32.64
N ILE A 116 -11.27 -11.74 31.92
CA ILE A 116 -12.63 -11.83 32.46
C ILE A 116 -13.40 -12.98 31.82
N PRO A 117 -14.37 -13.58 32.52
CA PRO A 117 -15.35 -14.45 31.91
C PRO A 117 -16.16 -13.65 30.85
N VAL A 118 -16.42 -14.25 29.69
CA VAL A 118 -17.24 -13.61 28.64
C VAL A 118 -18.63 -13.24 29.17
N SER A 119 -19.19 -14.01 30.09
CA SER A 119 -20.46 -13.71 30.78
C SER A 119 -20.45 -12.39 31.57
N ALA A 120 -19.27 -11.88 31.95
CA ALA A 120 -19.14 -10.62 32.68
C ALA A 120 -19.27 -9.37 31.77
N LEU A 121 -19.12 -9.52 30.44
CA LEU A 121 -19.14 -8.38 29.50
C LEU A 121 -20.41 -7.57 29.57
N ALA A 122 -21.57 -8.21 29.69
CA ALA A 122 -22.87 -7.51 29.82
C ALA A 122 -22.92 -6.61 31.06
N ALA A 123 -22.32 -7.06 32.17
CA ALA A 123 -22.24 -6.26 33.41
C ALA A 123 -21.24 -5.09 33.27
N LEU A 124 -20.21 -5.21 32.43
CA LEU A 124 -19.29 -4.11 32.14
C LEU A 124 -19.92 -3.08 31.21
N GLU A 125 -20.71 -3.50 30.23
CA GLU A 125 -21.46 -2.61 29.36
C GLU A 125 -22.43 -1.72 30.15
N ALA A 126 -23.10 -2.28 31.15
CA ALA A 126 -24.05 -1.58 32.01
C ALA A 126 -23.39 -0.69 33.07
N ASP A 127 -22.09 -0.82 33.34
CA ASP A 127 -21.41 -0.15 34.44
C ASP A 127 -21.17 1.35 34.11
N PRO A 128 -21.77 2.29 34.88
CA PRO A 128 -21.66 3.72 34.60
C PRO A 128 -20.25 4.29 34.79
N GLU A 129 -19.38 3.64 35.53
CA GLU A 129 -18.02 4.09 35.80
C GLU A 129 -17.03 3.71 34.69
N ILE A 130 -17.41 2.78 33.81
CA ILE A 130 -16.60 2.34 32.68
C ILE A 130 -16.79 3.32 31.53
N ALA A 131 -15.68 3.78 30.95
CA ALA A 131 -15.63 4.61 29.76
C ALA A 131 -15.59 3.75 28.49
N SER A 132 -14.69 2.75 28.44
CA SER A 132 -14.58 1.81 27.31
C SER A 132 -14.00 0.46 27.74
N VAL A 133 -14.30 -0.56 26.94
CA VAL A 133 -13.72 -1.91 27.05
C VAL A 133 -13.25 -2.35 25.67
N THR A 134 -11.99 -2.70 25.55
CA THR A 134 -11.34 -3.20 24.32
C THR A 134 -10.67 -4.53 24.57
N ILE A 135 -10.39 -5.32 23.56
CA ILE A 135 -9.53 -6.50 23.70
C ILE A 135 -8.11 -6.04 24.06
N ASP A 136 -7.47 -6.73 24.98
CA ASP A 136 -6.02 -6.59 25.23
C ASP A 136 -5.31 -7.49 24.22
N HIS A 137 -5.02 -6.92 23.05
CA HIS A 137 -4.39 -7.66 21.97
C HIS A 137 -2.98 -8.12 22.34
N PRO A 138 -2.57 -9.33 21.94
CA PRO A 138 -1.19 -9.73 22.06
C PRO A 138 -0.31 -8.81 21.21
N MET A 139 0.61 -8.11 21.84
CA MET A 139 1.69 -7.42 21.16
C MET A 139 2.77 -8.47 20.92
N ASN A 140 2.93 -8.89 19.70
CA ASN A 140 4.11 -9.64 19.29
C ASN A 140 5.23 -8.66 19.02
N VAL A 141 6.48 -9.06 19.29
CA VAL A 141 7.65 -8.39 18.72
C VAL A 141 7.41 -8.37 17.22
N MET A 142 7.42 -7.20 16.57
CA MET A 142 7.30 -7.12 15.12
C MET A 142 8.54 -7.76 14.53
N ASP A 143 8.45 -9.06 14.22
CA ASP A 143 9.37 -9.71 13.31
C ASP A 143 9.03 -9.23 11.91
N ASP A 144 10.04 -8.98 11.10
CA ASP A 144 9.81 -8.83 9.67
C ASP A 144 9.37 -10.19 9.13
N LEU A 145 8.07 -10.33 9.01
CA LEU A 145 7.41 -11.54 8.52
C LEU A 145 7.36 -11.59 6.98
N THR A 146 7.88 -10.55 6.33
CA THR A 146 7.75 -10.32 4.90
C THR A 146 8.45 -11.39 4.09
N ASN A 147 9.72 -11.66 4.40
CA ASN A 147 10.53 -12.66 3.72
C ASN A 147 9.97 -14.08 3.91
N ASP A 148 9.46 -14.38 5.09
CA ASP A 148 8.81 -15.67 5.38
C ASP A 148 7.50 -15.81 4.61
N ALA A 149 6.66 -14.77 4.61
CA ALA A 149 5.36 -14.76 3.93
C ALA A 149 5.51 -14.91 2.40
N THR A 150 6.55 -14.30 1.80
CA THR A 150 6.80 -14.39 0.35
C THR A 150 7.62 -15.63 -0.04
N GLY A 151 8.19 -16.34 0.92
CA GLY A 151 8.99 -17.55 0.68
C GLY A 151 10.37 -17.27 0.09
N VAL A 152 10.96 -16.12 0.37
CA VAL A 152 12.31 -15.71 -0.10
C VAL A 152 13.39 -16.68 0.37
N GLY A 153 13.26 -17.28 1.56
CA GLY A 153 14.19 -18.26 2.09
C GLY A 153 14.47 -19.44 1.15
N ALA A 154 13.52 -19.80 0.29
CA ALA A 154 13.74 -20.85 -0.71
C ALA A 154 14.76 -20.42 -1.78
N ALA A 155 14.76 -19.16 -2.20
CA ALA A 155 15.75 -18.61 -3.13
C ALA A 155 17.14 -18.58 -2.48
N TRP A 156 17.24 -18.13 -1.23
CA TRP A 156 18.51 -18.09 -0.50
C TRP A 156 19.10 -19.48 -0.30
N ASN A 157 18.27 -20.46 0.04
CA ASN A 157 18.69 -21.86 0.17
C ASN A 157 19.17 -22.45 -1.16
N ALA A 158 18.68 -21.94 -2.30
CA ALA A 158 19.15 -22.29 -3.63
C ALA A 158 20.40 -21.48 -4.08
N GLY A 159 20.90 -20.57 -3.23
CA GLY A 159 22.06 -19.73 -3.51
C GLY A 159 21.76 -18.43 -4.27
N PHE A 160 20.47 -18.08 -4.43
CA PHE A 160 20.06 -16.85 -5.12
C PHE A 160 19.83 -15.73 -4.11
N THR A 161 20.68 -14.71 -4.17
CA THR A 161 20.64 -13.51 -3.31
C THR A 161 20.53 -12.21 -4.09
N GLY A 162 20.32 -12.28 -5.41
CA GLY A 162 20.37 -11.14 -6.31
C GLY A 162 21.79 -10.73 -6.74
N ALA A 163 22.81 -11.54 -6.41
CA ALA A 163 24.20 -11.21 -6.68
C ALA A 163 24.46 -10.98 -8.19
N GLY A 164 25.20 -9.90 -8.48
CA GLY A 164 25.52 -9.49 -9.85
C GLY A 164 24.41 -8.76 -10.59
N VAL A 165 23.21 -8.65 -10.01
CA VAL A 165 22.07 -7.91 -10.60
C VAL A 165 22.05 -6.48 -10.07
N GLY A 166 22.01 -5.49 -10.97
CA GLY A 166 21.80 -4.09 -10.62
C GLY A 166 20.31 -3.75 -10.51
N VAL A 167 19.91 -3.15 -9.39
CA VAL A 167 18.57 -2.61 -9.15
C VAL A 167 18.67 -1.09 -9.03
N ALA A 168 18.07 -0.37 -9.95
CA ALA A 168 17.99 1.08 -9.87
C ALA A 168 16.82 1.49 -8.98
N VAL A 169 17.12 2.22 -7.91
CA VAL A 169 16.15 2.82 -6.99
C VAL A 169 15.99 4.28 -7.39
N ILE A 170 14.83 4.63 -7.96
CA ILE A 170 14.50 6.00 -8.35
C ILE A 170 13.59 6.56 -7.27
N ASP A 171 14.17 7.32 -6.33
CA ASP A 171 13.50 7.71 -5.08
C ASP A 171 14.12 8.99 -4.48
N SER A 172 14.08 9.18 -3.17
CA SER A 172 14.62 10.34 -2.44
C SER A 172 16.12 10.29 -2.16
N GLY A 173 16.81 9.20 -2.57
CA GLY A 173 18.22 8.95 -2.31
C GLY A 173 18.41 7.72 -1.40
N ILE A 174 19.66 7.34 -1.14
CA ILE A 174 20.02 6.22 -0.27
C ILE A 174 21.11 6.63 0.72
N ASN A 175 20.93 6.30 1.99
CA ASN A 175 21.96 6.38 3.02
C ASN A 175 22.98 5.25 2.80
N ASP A 176 23.93 5.45 1.88
CA ASP A 176 24.94 4.46 1.49
C ASP A 176 25.96 4.12 2.59
N ASN A 177 25.94 4.82 3.73
CA ASN A 177 26.77 4.54 4.90
C ASN A 177 26.13 3.55 5.89
N HIS A 178 24.87 3.18 5.70
CA HIS A 178 24.21 2.21 6.56
C HIS A 178 24.96 0.86 6.50
N ALA A 179 25.21 0.24 7.67
CA ALA A 179 26.00 -0.99 7.74
C ALA A 179 25.34 -2.15 6.98
N ASP A 180 24.01 -2.20 6.96
CA ASP A 180 23.27 -3.23 6.23
C ASP A 180 23.36 -3.09 4.69
N LEU A 181 23.88 -1.98 4.18
CA LEU A 181 24.19 -1.79 2.75
C LEU A 181 25.67 -2.01 2.43
N ARG A 182 26.39 -2.76 3.28
CA ARG A 182 27.79 -3.14 3.05
C ARG A 182 27.90 -4.60 2.65
N ASN A 183 28.83 -4.85 1.73
CA ASN A 183 29.31 -6.20 1.42
C ASN A 183 30.18 -6.73 2.58
N PRO A 184 30.43 -8.05 2.64
CA PRO A 184 31.31 -8.64 3.66
C PRO A 184 32.73 -8.06 3.68
N ASP A 185 33.24 -7.54 2.55
CA ASP A 185 34.53 -6.88 2.42
C ASP A 185 34.50 -5.38 2.84
N GLY A 186 33.34 -4.88 3.31
CA GLY A 186 33.14 -3.50 3.72
C GLY A 186 32.85 -2.52 2.57
N SER A 187 32.87 -2.95 1.31
CA SER A 187 32.48 -2.12 0.17
C SER A 187 30.97 -1.82 0.17
N SER A 188 30.54 -0.71 -0.43
CA SER A 188 29.13 -0.35 -0.53
C SER A 188 28.42 -1.17 -1.61
N ARG A 189 27.15 -1.57 -1.30
CA ARG A 189 26.22 -2.10 -2.32
C ARG A 189 25.68 -1.02 -3.25
N VAL A 190 25.70 0.24 -2.82
CA VAL A 190 25.38 1.38 -3.69
C VAL A 190 26.58 1.65 -4.57
N VAL A 191 26.55 1.10 -5.79
CA VAL A 191 27.69 1.11 -6.73
C VAL A 191 27.70 2.36 -7.63
N TYR A 192 26.58 3.08 -7.68
CA TYR A 192 26.43 4.34 -8.41
C TYR A 192 25.35 5.20 -7.77
N ARG A 193 25.53 6.52 -7.82
CA ARG A 193 24.50 7.49 -7.41
C ARG A 193 24.53 8.74 -8.26
N GLN A 194 23.35 9.33 -8.46
CA GLN A 194 23.16 10.61 -9.13
C GLN A 194 21.92 11.32 -8.61
N ASP A 195 22.04 12.63 -8.40
CA ASP A 195 20.95 13.52 -8.03
C ASP A 195 20.39 14.24 -9.25
N PHE A 196 19.08 14.16 -9.46
CA PHE A 196 18.34 14.85 -10.51
C PHE A 196 17.53 16.03 -9.99
N THR A 197 17.47 16.20 -8.66
CA THR A 197 16.73 17.31 -8.03
C THR A 197 17.57 18.59 -7.93
N GLY A 198 18.88 18.46 -8.00
CA GLY A 198 19.82 19.58 -7.80
C GLY A 198 19.88 20.13 -6.37
N THR A 199 19.32 19.39 -5.40
CA THR A 199 19.20 19.87 -4.01
C THR A 199 20.30 19.36 -3.09
N VAL A 200 21.09 18.37 -3.51
CA VAL A 200 22.27 17.90 -2.76
C VAL A 200 23.56 18.18 -3.54
N THR A 201 24.67 18.33 -2.80
CA THR A 201 25.97 18.55 -3.42
C THR A 201 26.57 17.22 -3.86
N SER A 202 27.45 17.24 -4.84
CA SER A 202 28.18 16.07 -5.33
C SER A 202 28.99 15.32 -4.26
N ASN A 203 29.33 16.01 -3.16
CA ASN A 203 30.07 15.45 -2.02
C ASN A 203 29.17 14.94 -0.89
N SER A 204 27.85 15.04 -1.02
CA SER A 204 26.93 14.47 -0.03
C SER A 204 26.99 12.94 -0.07
N SER A 205 26.97 12.32 1.11
CA SER A 205 26.96 10.86 1.29
C SER A 205 26.23 10.48 2.56
N GLY A 206 25.87 9.22 2.67
CA GLY A 206 25.12 8.71 3.81
C GLY A 206 23.75 9.38 3.98
N ALA A 207 23.31 9.57 5.21
CA ALA A 207 22.01 10.19 5.53
C ALA A 207 21.84 11.60 4.92
N ARG A 208 22.94 12.30 4.61
CA ARG A 208 22.87 13.60 3.96
C ARG A 208 22.50 13.54 2.47
N TYR A 209 22.52 12.37 1.89
CA TYR A 209 22.09 12.16 0.50
C TYR A 209 20.61 11.85 0.42
N ASP A 210 20.07 11.07 1.35
CA ASP A 210 18.62 10.85 1.51
C ASP A 210 18.09 11.74 2.63
N LEU A 211 17.62 12.91 2.25
CA LEU A 211 17.09 13.90 3.22
C LEU A 211 15.61 13.62 3.60
N TYR A 212 14.91 12.79 2.85
CA TYR A 212 13.53 12.41 3.14
C TYR A 212 13.45 11.11 3.95
N GLY A 213 14.28 10.10 3.62
CA GLY A 213 14.37 8.82 4.32
C GLY A 213 13.66 7.65 3.66
N HIS A 214 12.81 7.91 2.66
CA HIS A 214 12.01 6.90 1.99
C HIS A 214 12.87 5.99 1.09
N GLY A 215 13.77 6.54 0.28
CA GLY A 215 14.61 5.75 -0.63
C GLY A 215 15.58 4.82 0.10
N THR A 216 16.08 5.22 1.29
CA THR A 216 16.89 4.34 2.16
C THR A 216 16.07 3.15 2.65
N HIS A 217 14.83 3.39 3.08
CA HIS A 217 13.93 2.33 3.51
C HIS A 217 13.64 1.36 2.37
N VAL A 218 13.30 1.85 1.19
CA VAL A 218 13.09 1.06 -0.04
C VAL A 218 14.33 0.23 -0.40
N ALA A 219 15.52 0.84 -0.35
CA ALA A 219 16.78 0.15 -0.62
C ALA A 219 17.06 -1.00 0.36
N GLY A 220 16.68 -0.81 1.62
CA GLY A 220 16.78 -1.85 2.66
C GLY A 220 15.90 -3.05 2.38
N ILE A 221 14.65 -2.85 1.96
CA ILE A 221 13.74 -3.94 1.56
C ILE A 221 14.30 -4.73 0.36
N ILE A 222 14.95 -4.05 -0.59
CA ILE A 222 15.58 -4.73 -1.73
C ILE A 222 16.80 -5.52 -1.28
N ALA A 223 17.78 -4.85 -0.62
CA ALA A 223 19.15 -5.38 -0.53
C ALA A 223 19.82 -5.20 0.84
N GLY A 224 19.11 -4.87 1.90
CA GLY A 224 19.66 -4.87 3.26
C GLY A 224 20.19 -6.26 3.63
N ASN A 225 21.34 -6.34 4.31
CA ASN A 225 21.87 -7.63 4.76
C ASN A 225 21.46 -8.01 6.19
N GLY A 226 20.73 -7.12 6.89
CA GLY A 226 20.23 -7.33 8.24
C GLY A 226 21.32 -7.42 9.31
N SER A 227 22.55 -6.98 9.06
CA SER A 227 23.67 -7.14 10.00
C SER A 227 23.42 -6.48 11.36
N LEU A 228 22.72 -5.33 11.38
CA LEU A 228 22.35 -4.61 12.60
C LEU A 228 21.08 -5.13 13.29
N SER A 229 20.43 -6.14 12.70
CA SER A 229 19.24 -6.79 13.27
C SER A 229 19.42 -8.29 13.55
N GLY A 230 20.65 -8.81 13.37
CA GLY A 230 20.90 -10.25 13.45
C GLY A 230 20.24 -11.05 12.32
N GLY A 231 20.05 -10.42 11.17
CA GLY A 231 19.40 -10.98 9.98
C GLY A 231 17.89 -10.81 9.93
N ARG A 232 17.28 -10.20 10.94
CA ARG A 232 15.82 -10.09 11.08
C ARG A 232 15.19 -9.19 10.01
N TYR A 233 15.80 -8.04 9.74
CA TYR A 233 15.33 -7.07 8.76
C TYR A 233 16.17 -7.09 7.47
N ALA A 234 16.52 -8.29 7.02
CA ALA A 234 17.23 -8.45 5.77
C ALA A 234 16.28 -8.21 4.58
N GLY A 235 16.77 -7.51 3.56
CA GLY A 235 16.05 -7.36 2.29
C GLY A 235 16.02 -8.67 1.51
N ALA A 236 15.05 -8.78 0.60
CA ALA A 236 14.79 -10.04 -0.12
C ALA A 236 15.92 -10.45 -1.08
N ALA A 237 16.69 -9.48 -1.64
CA ALA A 237 17.84 -9.73 -2.51
C ALA A 237 19.14 -9.15 -1.94
N PRO A 238 19.65 -9.68 -0.80
CA PRO A 238 20.75 -9.07 -0.05
C PRO A 238 22.09 -9.06 -0.77
N GLY A 239 22.22 -9.68 -1.94
CA GLY A 239 23.40 -9.66 -2.81
C GLY A 239 23.29 -8.70 -4.00
N ALA A 240 22.15 -8.06 -4.22
CA ALA A 240 21.95 -7.15 -5.35
C ALA A 240 22.78 -5.86 -5.21
N ASN A 241 23.23 -5.31 -6.34
CA ASN A 241 23.84 -3.99 -6.41
C ASN A 241 22.75 -2.91 -6.55
N LEU A 242 22.91 -1.81 -5.83
CA LEU A 242 21.99 -0.69 -5.86
C LEU A 242 22.54 0.46 -6.69
N ILE A 243 21.70 1.02 -7.54
CA ILE A 243 21.99 2.22 -8.32
C ILE A 243 21.02 3.31 -7.80
N ASP A 244 21.55 4.28 -7.06
CA ASP A 244 20.81 5.34 -6.43
C ASP A 244 20.61 6.51 -7.40
N LEU A 245 19.37 6.68 -7.85
CA LEU A 245 18.96 7.74 -8.78
C LEU A 245 17.96 8.65 -8.08
N ARG A 246 18.47 9.64 -7.35
CA ARG A 246 17.66 10.53 -6.54
C ARG A 246 16.82 11.47 -7.41
N ALA A 247 15.50 11.26 -7.43
CA ALA A 247 14.53 12.05 -8.20
C ALA A 247 13.53 12.82 -7.31
N LEU A 248 13.50 12.55 -6.01
CA LEU A 248 12.65 13.21 -5.01
C LEU A 248 13.51 14.05 -4.04
N ASP A 249 12.99 15.18 -3.61
CA ASP A 249 13.65 16.11 -2.69
C ASP A 249 13.50 15.73 -1.20
N ALA A 250 13.86 16.64 -0.30
CA ALA A 250 13.75 16.45 1.15
C ALA A 250 12.31 16.40 1.69
N ASN A 251 11.32 16.65 0.84
CA ASN A 251 9.90 16.56 1.17
C ASN A 251 9.23 15.33 0.49
N GLY A 252 10.02 14.46 -0.14
CA GLY A 252 9.51 13.35 -0.93
C GLY A 252 8.85 13.79 -2.24
N ALA A 253 9.08 15.01 -2.70
CA ALA A 253 8.48 15.57 -3.90
C ALA A 253 9.45 15.57 -5.08
N GLY A 254 8.94 15.26 -6.28
CA GLY A 254 9.66 15.31 -7.53
C GLY A 254 8.77 15.77 -8.68
N THR A 255 9.31 15.70 -9.89
CA THR A 255 8.58 16.05 -11.11
C THR A 255 8.71 14.93 -12.14
N ASP A 256 7.81 14.88 -13.11
CA ASP A 256 7.93 13.93 -14.23
C ASP A 256 9.31 14.03 -14.89
N SER A 257 9.83 15.23 -15.08
CA SER A 257 11.14 15.45 -15.71
C SER A 257 12.31 14.90 -14.92
N THR A 258 12.29 14.98 -13.57
CA THR A 258 13.35 14.39 -12.73
C THR A 258 13.30 12.87 -12.77
N VAL A 259 12.11 12.28 -12.73
CA VAL A 259 11.92 10.82 -12.79
C VAL A 259 12.27 10.28 -14.19
N ILE A 260 11.83 10.96 -15.27
CA ILE A 260 12.16 10.58 -16.66
C ILE A 260 13.68 10.64 -16.88
N ALA A 261 14.36 11.68 -16.38
CA ALA A 261 15.82 11.80 -16.48
C ALA A 261 16.53 10.66 -15.73
N ALA A 262 16.02 10.27 -14.55
CA ALA A 262 16.56 9.13 -13.78
C ALA A 262 16.35 7.80 -14.53
N ILE A 263 15.17 7.57 -15.14
CA ILE A 263 14.90 6.39 -15.96
C ILE A 263 15.84 6.35 -17.17
N GLN A 264 16.03 7.48 -17.85
CA GLN A 264 16.97 7.60 -18.98
C GLN A 264 18.40 7.25 -18.57
N GLN A 265 18.83 7.70 -17.39
CA GLN A 265 20.16 7.37 -16.84
C GLN A 265 20.27 5.88 -16.51
N ALA A 266 19.25 5.26 -15.94
CA ALA A 266 19.24 3.82 -15.68
C ALA A 266 19.41 3.02 -16.98
N ILE A 267 18.74 3.42 -18.07
CA ILE A 267 18.90 2.80 -19.39
C ILE A 267 20.35 3.00 -19.91
N ALA A 268 20.89 4.20 -19.80
CA ALA A 268 22.26 4.50 -20.24
C ALA A 268 23.33 3.69 -19.50
N LEU A 269 23.12 3.46 -18.21
CA LEU A 269 24.05 2.73 -17.33
C LEU A 269 23.79 1.22 -17.30
N LYS A 270 22.77 0.73 -18.01
CA LYS A 270 22.33 -0.67 -17.96
C LYS A 270 23.48 -1.66 -18.08
N ASN A 271 24.31 -1.51 -19.10
CA ASN A 271 25.40 -2.46 -19.36
C ASN A 271 26.59 -2.26 -18.40
N THR A 272 26.80 -1.04 -17.90
CA THR A 272 27.92 -0.74 -16.98
C THR A 272 27.73 -1.38 -15.61
N TYR A 273 26.49 -1.35 -15.09
CA TYR A 273 26.17 -1.87 -13.76
C TYR A 273 25.22 -3.06 -13.79
N ASN A 274 25.03 -3.68 -14.96
CA ASN A 274 24.07 -4.78 -15.16
C ASN A 274 22.69 -4.46 -14.58
N ILE A 275 22.16 -3.25 -14.85
CA ILE A 275 20.84 -2.83 -14.36
C ILE A 275 19.77 -3.64 -15.07
N ARG A 276 19.07 -4.47 -14.31
CA ARG A 276 18.04 -5.36 -14.82
C ARG A 276 16.66 -5.03 -14.25
N VAL A 277 16.61 -4.26 -13.16
CA VAL A 277 15.39 -3.88 -12.48
C VAL A 277 15.42 -2.38 -12.17
N ILE A 278 14.29 -1.70 -12.35
CA ILE A 278 14.02 -0.36 -11.83
C ILE A 278 12.89 -0.48 -10.82
N ASN A 279 13.07 0.07 -9.63
CA ASN A 279 12.06 0.23 -8.60
C ASN A 279 11.55 1.68 -8.59
N LEU A 280 10.24 1.86 -8.72
CA LEU A 280 9.53 3.14 -8.66
C LEU A 280 8.48 3.08 -7.55
N SER A 281 8.91 3.35 -6.31
CA SER A 281 8.02 3.47 -5.15
C SER A 281 7.41 4.86 -5.07
N LEU A 282 6.91 5.37 -6.21
CA LEU A 282 6.36 6.71 -6.39
C LEU A 282 5.23 6.71 -7.41
N GLY A 283 4.48 7.80 -7.45
CA GLY A 283 3.42 7.95 -8.46
C GLY A 283 2.65 9.27 -8.32
N ARG A 284 1.80 9.55 -9.28
CA ARG A 284 0.92 10.73 -9.33
C ARG A 284 -0.43 10.39 -9.96
N GLY A 285 -1.39 11.29 -9.86
CA GLY A 285 -2.66 11.16 -10.57
C GLY A 285 -2.46 10.96 -12.09
N ILE A 286 -3.38 10.24 -12.72
CA ILE A 286 -3.36 9.96 -14.18
C ILE A 286 -4.03 11.12 -14.90
N PRO A 287 -3.31 11.93 -15.73
CA PRO A 287 -3.88 13.07 -16.42
C PRO A 287 -4.45 12.71 -17.80
N ALA A 288 -4.00 11.61 -18.41
CA ALA A 288 -4.34 11.17 -19.76
C ALA A 288 -4.10 9.66 -19.92
N SER A 289 -4.43 9.13 -21.10
CA SER A 289 -4.05 7.77 -21.50
C SER A 289 -2.54 7.54 -21.35
N TYR A 290 -2.15 6.32 -20.91
CA TYR A 290 -0.73 5.95 -20.80
C TYR A 290 0.04 6.15 -22.10
N THR A 291 -0.63 6.01 -23.25
CA THR A 291 -0.01 6.22 -24.58
C THR A 291 0.42 7.67 -24.82
N GLN A 292 -0.17 8.62 -24.12
CA GLN A 292 0.09 10.06 -24.23
C GLN A 292 0.90 10.61 -23.04
N ASP A 293 1.03 9.84 -21.96
CA ASP A 293 1.72 10.25 -20.75
C ASP A 293 3.24 10.06 -20.90
N PRO A 294 4.06 11.14 -20.85
CA PRO A 294 5.50 11.04 -21.01
C PRO A 294 6.19 10.15 -19.97
N LEU A 295 5.65 10.07 -18.74
CA LEU A 295 6.20 9.21 -17.71
C LEU A 295 5.95 7.73 -18.03
N CYS A 296 4.77 7.39 -18.54
CA CYS A 296 4.46 6.04 -19.03
C CYS A 296 5.36 5.68 -20.23
N GLN A 297 5.54 6.60 -21.19
CA GLN A 297 6.44 6.38 -22.31
C GLN A 297 7.90 6.10 -21.86
N ALA A 298 8.36 6.75 -20.79
CA ALA A 298 9.70 6.51 -20.24
C ALA A 298 9.83 5.12 -19.61
N VAL A 299 8.85 4.67 -18.84
CA VAL A 299 8.87 3.31 -18.27
C VAL A 299 8.75 2.22 -19.34
N GLU A 300 7.95 2.48 -20.40
CA GLU A 300 7.92 1.60 -21.58
C GLU A 300 9.29 1.52 -22.28
N ALA A 301 10.00 2.64 -22.43
CA ALA A 301 11.33 2.65 -23.03
C ALA A 301 12.32 1.80 -22.21
N ALA A 302 12.26 1.89 -20.87
CA ALA A 302 13.08 1.04 -20.00
C ALA A 302 12.71 -0.44 -20.16
N TRP A 303 11.41 -0.77 -20.19
CA TRP A 303 10.94 -2.14 -20.42
C TRP A 303 11.43 -2.71 -21.76
N LYS A 304 11.24 -1.94 -22.82
CA LYS A 304 11.66 -2.30 -24.17
C LYS A 304 13.18 -2.42 -24.30
N SER A 305 13.95 -1.75 -23.44
CA SER A 305 15.41 -1.91 -23.35
C SER A 305 15.85 -3.18 -22.61
N GLY A 306 14.90 -3.96 -22.04
CA GLY A 306 15.16 -5.20 -21.31
C GLY A 306 15.39 -5.01 -19.80
N ILE A 307 14.82 -3.95 -19.21
CA ILE A 307 14.82 -3.69 -17.77
C ILE A 307 13.40 -3.93 -17.22
N VAL A 308 13.27 -4.76 -16.20
CA VAL A 308 12.01 -4.94 -15.47
C VAL A 308 11.70 -3.66 -14.70
N VAL A 309 10.53 -3.05 -14.92
CA VAL A 309 10.11 -1.84 -14.19
C VAL A 309 8.99 -2.23 -13.22
N VAL A 310 9.23 -2.04 -11.93
CA VAL A 310 8.30 -2.35 -10.85
C VAL A 310 7.81 -1.05 -10.24
N VAL A 311 6.49 -0.88 -10.13
CA VAL A 311 5.86 0.40 -9.79
C VAL A 311 4.80 0.22 -8.72
N ALA A 312 4.74 1.13 -7.75
CA ALA A 312 3.69 1.19 -6.74
C ALA A 312 2.32 1.48 -7.36
N ALA A 313 1.28 0.78 -6.90
CA ALA A 313 -0.08 1.03 -7.37
C ALA A 313 -0.66 2.37 -6.86
N GLY A 314 -0.14 2.88 -5.74
CA GLY A 314 -0.64 4.05 -5.03
C GLY A 314 -1.41 3.70 -3.76
N ASN A 315 -1.62 4.69 -2.88
CA ASN A 315 -2.21 4.50 -1.55
C ASN A 315 -3.60 5.16 -1.41
N TYR A 316 -4.37 5.16 -2.48
CA TYR A 316 -5.68 5.83 -2.56
C TYR A 316 -6.88 4.89 -2.52
N GLY A 317 -6.68 3.62 -2.15
CA GLY A 317 -7.74 2.60 -2.13
C GLY A 317 -8.92 2.88 -1.18
N ARG A 318 -8.74 3.81 -0.22
CA ARG A 318 -9.77 4.31 0.68
C ARG A 318 -10.56 5.50 0.12
N LEU A 319 -10.05 6.15 -0.93
CA LEU A 319 -10.78 7.25 -1.54
C LEU A 319 -12.05 6.73 -2.21
N SER A 320 -13.18 7.20 -1.72
CA SER A 320 -14.49 6.91 -2.32
C SER A 320 -15.03 8.18 -2.97
N VAL A 321 -14.67 8.37 -4.23
CA VAL A 321 -15.23 9.44 -5.04
C VAL A 321 -16.51 8.90 -5.68
N ASN A 322 -17.64 9.55 -5.44
CA ASN A 322 -18.95 9.13 -5.97
C ASN A 322 -19.35 7.68 -5.60
N GLY A 323 -18.87 7.15 -4.46
CA GLY A 323 -19.22 5.80 -4.01
C GLY A 323 -18.45 4.69 -4.71
N ASN A 324 -17.31 4.98 -5.36
CA ASN A 324 -16.52 3.99 -6.10
C ASN A 324 -15.67 3.04 -5.23
N ASN A 325 -15.72 3.15 -3.90
CA ASN A 325 -14.99 2.29 -2.95
C ASN A 325 -13.49 2.13 -3.27
N GLY A 326 -12.85 3.20 -3.73
CA GLY A 326 -11.43 3.23 -4.06
C GLY A 326 -11.03 2.58 -5.39
N PHE A 327 -11.98 2.17 -6.22
CA PHE A 327 -11.67 1.74 -7.59
C PHE A 327 -11.29 2.94 -8.48
N GLY A 328 -10.42 2.70 -9.49
CA GLY A 328 -9.91 3.76 -10.36
C GLY A 328 -8.87 4.66 -9.72
N THR A 329 -8.21 4.21 -8.68
CA THR A 329 -7.25 5.03 -7.92
C THR A 329 -5.78 4.66 -8.16
N VAL A 330 -5.50 3.72 -9.05
CA VAL A 330 -4.12 3.42 -9.49
C VAL A 330 -3.47 4.68 -10.04
N THR A 331 -2.19 4.89 -9.72
CA THR A 331 -1.42 6.08 -10.09
C THR A 331 -0.54 5.85 -11.32
N ALA A 332 -0.16 6.94 -12.01
CA ALA A 332 0.90 6.88 -13.03
C ALA A 332 2.28 6.86 -12.36
N PRO A 333 3.28 6.06 -12.88
CA PRO A 333 3.20 5.28 -14.11
C PRO A 333 2.71 3.84 -13.93
N GLY A 334 2.15 3.47 -12.77
CA GLY A 334 1.59 2.14 -12.50
C GLY A 334 0.37 1.79 -13.38
N ASN A 335 -0.22 2.77 -14.07
CA ASN A 335 -1.30 2.54 -15.03
C ASN A 335 -0.82 1.97 -16.39
N ASP A 336 0.48 1.94 -16.63
CA ASP A 336 1.04 1.44 -17.88
C ASP A 336 0.91 -0.10 -17.97
N PRO A 337 0.46 -0.66 -19.11
CA PRO A 337 0.26 -2.11 -19.25
C PRO A 337 1.56 -2.94 -19.27
N TYR A 338 2.69 -2.34 -19.63
CA TYR A 338 3.98 -3.03 -19.65
C TYR A 338 4.49 -3.31 -18.24
N VAL A 339 4.52 -2.30 -17.38
CA VAL A 339 5.16 -2.37 -16.06
C VAL A 339 4.48 -3.36 -15.12
N LEU A 340 5.22 -3.81 -14.12
CA LEU A 340 4.72 -4.67 -13.04
C LEU A 340 4.25 -3.78 -11.88
N THR A 341 2.94 -3.60 -11.75
CA THR A 341 2.33 -2.73 -10.75
C THR A 341 1.96 -3.52 -9.50
N VAL A 342 2.38 -3.01 -8.34
CA VAL A 342 2.33 -3.72 -7.06
C VAL A 342 1.36 -3.06 -6.09
N GLY A 343 0.40 -3.83 -5.62
CA GLY A 343 -0.47 -3.48 -4.50
C GLY A 343 0.06 -4.01 -3.17
N ALA A 344 -0.45 -3.51 -2.05
CA ALA A 344 0.02 -3.85 -0.71
C ALA A 344 -0.91 -4.82 0.03
N THR A 345 -0.32 -5.76 0.78
CA THR A 345 -0.98 -6.60 1.78
C THR A 345 -0.45 -6.31 3.18
N LYS A 346 -1.13 -6.88 4.18
CA LYS A 346 -0.73 -6.88 5.59
C LYS A 346 -0.69 -8.30 6.13
N SER A 347 0.33 -8.59 6.94
CA SER A 347 0.61 -9.93 7.50
C SER A 347 -0.32 -10.35 8.64
N ASN A 348 -1.04 -9.40 9.24
CA ASN A 348 -1.87 -9.65 10.45
C ASN A 348 -1.08 -10.35 11.57
N GLY A 349 0.23 -10.10 11.67
CA GLY A 349 1.11 -10.70 12.68
C GLY A 349 1.45 -12.18 12.42
N SER A 350 1.33 -12.67 11.19
CA SER A 350 1.62 -14.04 10.79
C SER A 350 2.62 -14.09 9.65
N SER A 351 3.57 -15.03 9.71
CA SER A 351 4.48 -15.35 8.60
C SER A 351 3.86 -16.24 7.51
N SER A 352 2.62 -16.66 7.69
CA SER A 352 1.93 -17.50 6.71
C SER A 352 1.37 -16.67 5.57
N ILE A 353 1.76 -16.99 4.34
CA ILE A 353 1.20 -16.38 3.13
C ILE A 353 -0.34 -16.45 3.07
N ALA A 354 -0.93 -17.48 3.67
CA ALA A 354 -2.39 -17.65 3.70
C ALA A 354 -3.10 -16.70 4.69
N ALA A 355 -2.35 -16.09 5.62
CA ALA A 355 -2.88 -15.13 6.59
C ALA A 355 -2.84 -13.67 6.06
N GLU A 356 -2.14 -13.44 4.95
CA GLU A 356 -2.05 -12.12 4.33
C GLU A 356 -3.43 -11.64 3.86
N THR A 357 -3.71 -10.39 4.14
CA THR A 357 -4.91 -9.71 3.67
C THR A 357 -4.55 -8.46 2.87
N LYS A 358 -5.43 -8.02 1.98
CA LYS A 358 -5.23 -6.76 1.27
C LYS A 358 -5.22 -5.59 2.24
N ALA A 359 -4.25 -4.69 2.12
CA ALA A 359 -4.25 -3.42 2.83
C ALA A 359 -5.30 -2.48 2.23
N SER A 360 -6.14 -1.87 3.07
CA SER A 360 -7.29 -1.07 2.61
C SER A 360 -6.88 0.18 1.83
N TYR A 361 -5.72 0.74 2.12
CA TYR A 361 -5.17 1.89 1.40
C TYR A 361 -4.69 1.54 -0.01
N SER A 362 -4.35 0.28 -0.30
CA SER A 362 -3.82 -0.12 -1.60
C SER A 362 -4.78 0.23 -2.73
N SER A 363 -4.31 1.04 -3.68
CA SER A 363 -5.09 1.50 -4.84
C SER A 363 -5.64 0.36 -5.67
N LYS A 364 -6.80 0.59 -6.28
CA LYS A 364 -7.56 -0.39 -7.05
C LYS A 364 -7.74 0.09 -8.49
N GLY A 365 -7.61 -0.85 -9.42
CA GLY A 365 -7.96 -0.64 -10.82
C GLY A 365 -9.47 -0.68 -11.06
N PRO A 366 -9.85 -0.81 -12.33
CA PRO A 366 -9.00 -0.64 -13.50
C PRO A 366 -8.55 0.82 -13.60
N THR A 367 -7.52 1.09 -14.40
CA THR A 367 -6.99 2.45 -14.55
C THR A 367 -8.00 3.39 -15.18
N THR A 368 -7.96 4.66 -14.82
CA THR A 368 -8.69 5.71 -15.52
C THR A 368 -8.22 5.81 -16.96
N TYR A 369 -9.08 6.27 -17.87
CA TYR A 369 -8.89 6.38 -19.33
C TYR A 369 -8.78 5.05 -20.07
N ASP A 370 -7.80 4.21 -19.76
CA ASP A 370 -7.45 3.04 -20.56
C ASP A 370 -8.04 1.73 -20.02
N HIS A 371 -8.58 1.75 -18.82
CA HIS A 371 -9.19 0.62 -18.15
C HIS A 371 -8.28 -0.63 -18.06
N VAL A 372 -6.96 -0.41 -17.95
CA VAL A 372 -6.00 -1.48 -17.76
C VAL A 372 -6.24 -2.15 -16.40
N VAL A 373 -6.22 -3.46 -16.37
CA VAL A 373 -6.37 -4.22 -15.13
C VAL A 373 -5.11 -4.10 -14.30
N LYS A 374 -5.24 -3.52 -13.12
CA LYS A 374 -4.18 -3.25 -12.14
C LYS A 374 -4.74 -3.39 -10.72
N PRO A 375 -3.87 -3.67 -9.71
CA PRO A 375 -2.45 -4.00 -9.79
C PRO A 375 -2.23 -5.33 -10.50
N ASP A 376 -0.97 -5.64 -10.90
CA ASP A 376 -0.63 -6.94 -11.48
C ASP A 376 -0.45 -8.01 -10.39
N ILE A 377 0.15 -7.63 -9.26
CA ILE A 377 0.50 -8.51 -8.15
C ILE A 377 0.44 -7.75 -6.82
N MET A 378 0.30 -8.48 -5.73
CA MET A 378 0.36 -7.95 -4.36
C MET A 378 1.66 -8.41 -3.68
N ALA A 379 2.14 -7.60 -2.73
CA ALA A 379 3.23 -8.00 -1.83
C ALA A 379 3.02 -7.36 -0.44
N PRO A 380 3.65 -7.87 0.63
CA PRO A 380 3.62 -7.25 1.94
C PRO A 380 4.06 -5.79 1.88
N GLY A 381 3.27 -4.90 2.48
CA GLY A 381 3.53 -3.46 2.42
C GLY A 381 3.04 -2.71 3.66
N ASN A 382 2.55 -3.41 4.69
CA ASN A 382 2.03 -2.79 5.90
C ASN A 382 2.92 -3.04 7.10
N ALA A 383 3.32 -1.98 7.81
CA ALA A 383 4.21 -2.02 8.97
C ALA A 383 5.56 -2.71 8.66
N ILE A 384 6.12 -2.43 7.49
CA ILE A 384 7.38 -3.01 7.05
C ILE A 384 8.54 -2.28 7.72
N VAL A 385 9.39 -3.04 8.41
CA VAL A 385 10.59 -2.52 9.07
C VAL A 385 11.78 -2.63 8.13
N SER A 386 12.43 -1.50 7.85
CA SER A 386 13.62 -1.45 7.00
C SER A 386 14.55 -0.31 7.45
N LEU A 387 15.56 -0.01 6.66
CA LEU A 387 16.65 0.89 7.04
C LEU A 387 16.18 2.32 7.26
N ALA A 388 16.71 2.95 8.31
CA ALA A 388 16.53 4.35 8.62
C ALA A 388 17.60 5.25 7.96
N ALA A 389 17.26 6.52 7.75
CA ALA A 389 18.19 7.56 7.32
C ALA A 389 18.26 8.65 8.41
N PRO A 390 19.20 8.55 9.37
CA PRO A 390 19.22 9.38 10.56
C PRO A 390 19.14 10.89 10.29
N GLY A 391 18.11 11.54 10.83
CA GLY A 391 17.84 12.96 10.66
C GLY A 391 17.06 13.32 9.40
N ALA A 392 16.52 12.35 8.68
CA ALA A 392 15.63 12.56 7.56
C ALA A 392 14.25 13.09 7.99
N THR A 393 13.53 13.70 7.04
CA THR A 393 12.21 14.32 7.29
C THR A 393 11.19 13.34 7.85
N LEU A 394 11.13 12.11 7.34
CA LEU A 394 10.20 11.08 7.82
C LEU A 394 10.47 10.70 9.27
N GLU A 395 11.74 10.49 9.65
CA GLU A 395 12.09 10.16 11.02
C GLU A 395 11.74 11.28 12.01
N ALA A 396 11.95 12.53 11.60
CA ALA A 396 11.58 13.69 12.42
C ALA A 396 10.05 13.79 12.59
N ALA A 397 9.29 13.45 11.55
CA ALA A 397 7.83 13.51 11.56
C ALA A 397 7.19 12.36 12.35
N TYR A 398 7.77 11.15 12.27
CA TYR A 398 7.22 9.91 12.80
C TYR A 398 8.22 9.17 13.69
N SER A 399 8.80 9.86 14.66
CA SER A 399 9.84 9.30 15.54
C SER A 399 9.39 8.10 16.38
N SER A 400 8.08 7.86 16.53
CA SER A 400 7.50 6.67 17.15
C SER A 400 7.73 5.39 16.35
N GLU A 401 7.95 5.50 15.03
CA GLU A 401 8.13 4.39 14.11
C GLU A 401 9.59 3.93 14.00
N LEU A 402 10.51 4.58 14.74
CA LEU A 402 11.91 4.18 14.81
C LEU A 402 12.07 2.86 15.55
N VAL A 403 12.84 1.94 14.98
CA VAL A 403 13.11 0.61 15.53
C VAL A 403 14.60 0.47 15.83
N THR A 404 14.90 -0.01 17.03
CA THR A 404 16.26 -0.12 17.54
C THR A 404 16.96 -1.37 16.99
N GLY A 405 18.17 -1.21 16.49
CA GLY A 405 19.04 -2.29 16.07
C GLY A 405 19.72 -3.00 17.26
N THR A 406 20.50 -4.03 16.96
CA THR A 406 21.26 -4.82 17.96
C THR A 406 22.38 -4.01 18.62
N ASP A 407 22.78 -2.90 18.03
CA ASP A 407 23.76 -1.96 18.57
C ASP A 407 23.15 -0.93 19.56
N GLY A 408 21.85 -0.99 19.79
CA GLY A 408 21.11 -0.10 20.68
C GLY A 408 20.77 1.26 20.07
N LYS A 409 20.96 1.47 18.75
CA LYS A 409 20.60 2.69 18.05
C LYS A 409 19.36 2.48 17.19
N ASN A 410 18.73 3.57 16.79
CA ASN A 410 17.59 3.59 15.88
C ASN A 410 18.10 3.47 14.44
N GLU A 411 18.38 2.25 14.02
CA GLU A 411 18.93 1.94 12.70
C GLU A 411 17.83 1.56 11.69
N TYR A 412 16.59 1.37 12.17
CA TYR A 412 15.47 0.94 11.35
C TYR A 412 14.26 1.84 11.56
N PHE A 413 13.33 1.75 10.61
CA PHE A 413 12.12 2.55 10.58
C PHE A 413 10.97 1.69 10.03
N SER A 414 9.75 1.86 10.58
CA SER A 414 8.55 1.14 10.12
C SER A 414 7.71 2.03 9.22
N LEU A 415 7.39 1.57 8.01
CA LEU A 415 6.52 2.27 7.07
C LEU A 415 5.45 1.35 6.49
N SER A 416 4.33 1.96 6.09
CA SER A 416 3.25 1.28 5.37
C SER A 416 2.96 1.97 4.04
N GLY A 417 2.79 1.18 2.98
CA GLY A 417 2.48 1.71 1.64
C GLY A 417 2.71 0.68 0.54
N THR A 418 2.12 0.91 -0.62
CA THR A 418 2.50 0.18 -1.84
C THR A 418 3.97 0.44 -2.23
N SER A 419 4.54 1.53 -1.70
CA SER A 419 5.97 1.86 -1.78
C SER A 419 6.86 0.82 -1.09
N MET A 420 6.39 0.11 -0.06
CA MET A 420 7.12 -0.96 0.64
C MET A 420 6.88 -2.33 -0.01
N ALA A 421 5.72 -2.53 -0.61
CA ALA A 421 5.40 -3.73 -1.38
C ALA A 421 6.18 -3.82 -2.71
N THR A 422 6.44 -2.68 -3.34
CA THR A 422 7.12 -2.59 -4.64
C THR A 422 8.56 -3.13 -4.60
N PRO A 423 9.41 -2.75 -3.62
CA PRO A 423 10.76 -3.26 -3.52
C PRO A 423 10.84 -4.77 -3.24
N GLU A 424 9.84 -5.38 -2.59
CA GLU A 424 9.75 -6.83 -2.46
C GLU A 424 9.67 -7.53 -3.82
N VAL A 425 8.83 -6.99 -4.71
CA VAL A 425 8.67 -7.53 -6.07
C VAL A 425 9.90 -7.22 -6.93
N ALA A 426 10.52 -6.05 -6.74
CA ALA A 426 11.78 -5.70 -7.42
C ALA A 426 12.93 -6.64 -7.01
N ALA A 427 13.03 -6.97 -5.73
CA ALA A 427 13.99 -7.94 -5.22
C ALA A 427 13.70 -9.36 -5.76
N ALA A 428 12.44 -9.79 -5.78
CA ALA A 428 12.06 -11.08 -6.39
C ALA A 428 12.43 -11.17 -7.87
N ALA A 429 12.26 -10.08 -8.63
CA ALA A 429 12.73 -9.99 -10.01
C ALA A 429 14.26 -10.12 -10.10
N ALA A 430 15.01 -9.51 -9.17
CA ALA A 430 16.46 -9.63 -9.14
C ALA A 430 16.93 -11.08 -8.83
N LEU A 431 16.23 -11.79 -7.93
CA LEU A 431 16.49 -13.20 -7.65
C LEU A 431 16.27 -14.08 -8.89
N LEU A 432 15.17 -13.90 -9.61
CA LEU A 432 14.91 -14.63 -10.87
C LEU A 432 15.93 -14.32 -11.95
N LEU A 433 16.39 -13.08 -12.03
CA LEU A 433 17.40 -12.66 -13.01
C LEU A 433 18.81 -13.13 -12.66
N GLN A 434 19.09 -13.43 -11.38
CA GLN A 434 20.31 -14.17 -11.00
C GLN A 434 20.18 -15.65 -11.36
N GLU A 435 19.02 -16.27 -11.10
CA GLU A 435 18.73 -17.68 -11.47
C GLU A 435 18.88 -17.87 -12.98
N GLN A 436 18.20 -17.02 -13.76
CA GLN A 436 18.18 -17.10 -15.21
C GLN A 436 18.36 -15.72 -15.84
N SER A 437 19.61 -15.35 -16.11
CA SER A 437 19.98 -14.01 -16.60
C SER A 437 19.41 -13.65 -17.98
N THR A 438 18.93 -14.62 -18.74
CA THR A 438 18.36 -14.45 -20.09
C THR A 438 16.89 -14.09 -20.09
N LEU A 439 16.21 -14.12 -18.93
CA LEU A 439 14.78 -13.76 -18.86
C LEU A 439 14.56 -12.33 -19.34
N THR A 440 13.53 -12.17 -20.19
CA THR A 440 13.04 -10.85 -20.58
C THR A 440 12.15 -10.26 -19.49
N PRO A 441 11.90 -8.93 -19.49
CA PRO A 441 10.95 -8.33 -18.55
C PRO A 441 9.58 -8.99 -18.58
N ASP A 442 9.05 -9.29 -19.78
CA ASP A 442 7.78 -9.99 -19.96
C ASP A 442 7.79 -11.39 -19.33
N GLN A 443 8.88 -12.13 -19.47
CA GLN A 443 9.02 -13.45 -18.86
C GLN A 443 9.08 -13.39 -17.33
N VAL A 444 9.76 -12.38 -16.77
CA VAL A 444 9.79 -12.14 -15.32
C VAL A 444 8.38 -11.80 -14.81
N LYS A 445 7.71 -10.83 -15.44
CA LYS A 445 6.33 -10.45 -15.08
C LYS A 445 5.39 -11.64 -15.15
N ALA A 446 5.40 -12.37 -16.26
CA ALA A 446 4.56 -13.54 -16.46
C ALA A 446 4.81 -14.61 -15.39
N ARG A 447 6.08 -14.90 -15.05
CA ARG A 447 6.44 -15.91 -14.07
C ARG A 447 5.97 -15.52 -12.67
N LEU A 448 6.23 -14.28 -12.23
CA LEU A 448 5.79 -13.77 -10.92
C LEU A 448 4.26 -13.81 -10.79
N MET A 449 3.54 -13.34 -11.81
CA MET A 449 2.07 -13.35 -11.80
C MET A 449 1.50 -14.77 -11.82
N LYS A 450 2.08 -15.69 -12.61
CA LYS A 450 1.64 -17.09 -12.71
C LYS A 450 1.75 -17.81 -11.39
N THR A 451 2.87 -17.63 -10.69
CA THR A 451 3.19 -18.36 -9.46
C THR A 451 2.67 -17.68 -8.21
N ALA A 452 2.10 -16.47 -8.33
CA ALA A 452 1.50 -15.74 -7.22
C ALA A 452 0.50 -16.62 -6.45
N TYR A 453 0.55 -16.56 -5.12
CA TYR A 453 -0.39 -17.24 -4.25
C TYR A 453 -1.78 -16.64 -4.40
N LYS A 454 -2.77 -17.48 -4.63
CA LYS A 454 -4.16 -17.04 -4.84
C LYS A 454 -4.83 -16.85 -3.49
N LEU A 455 -5.12 -15.58 -3.16
CA LEU A 455 -5.82 -15.23 -1.93
C LEU A 455 -7.25 -15.80 -2.00
N GLY A 456 -7.52 -16.83 -1.20
CA GLY A 456 -8.80 -17.55 -1.22
C GLY A 456 -9.98 -16.83 -0.55
N MET A 457 -9.79 -15.58 -0.11
CA MET A 457 -10.82 -14.77 0.54
C MET A 457 -11.67 -14.04 -0.49
N VAL A 458 -12.94 -13.83 -0.17
CA VAL A 458 -13.87 -13.06 -1.01
C VAL A 458 -13.79 -11.58 -0.71
N SER A 459 -13.67 -11.25 0.56
CA SER A 459 -13.55 -9.88 1.06
C SER A 459 -12.95 -9.85 2.46
N THR A 460 -12.38 -8.71 2.82
CA THR A 460 -11.98 -8.39 4.19
C THR A 460 -12.54 -7.04 4.59
N SER A 461 -12.73 -6.83 5.90
CA SER A 461 -13.07 -5.54 6.47
C SER A 461 -11.93 -5.09 7.36
N SER A 462 -11.36 -3.94 7.06
CA SER A 462 -10.30 -3.31 7.85
C SER A 462 -10.87 -2.09 8.58
N TYR A 463 -10.77 -2.08 9.90
CA TYR A 463 -11.09 -0.89 10.70
C TYR A 463 -9.84 0.00 10.81
N VAL A 464 -10.01 1.29 10.54
CA VAL A 464 -8.91 2.27 10.61
C VAL A 464 -9.20 3.21 11.78
N PRO A 465 -8.48 3.07 12.91
CA PRO A 465 -8.83 3.73 14.17
C PRO A 465 -8.86 5.26 14.09
N HIS A 466 -7.86 5.87 13.46
CA HIS A 466 -7.76 7.33 13.38
C HIS A 466 -8.82 7.96 12.45
N LEU A 467 -9.41 7.18 11.52
CA LEU A 467 -10.52 7.60 10.67
C LEU A 467 -11.88 7.23 11.25
N PHE A 468 -11.92 6.43 12.32
CA PHE A 468 -13.15 5.86 12.90
C PHE A 468 -14.04 5.18 11.85
N GLN A 469 -13.43 4.55 10.85
CA GLN A 469 -14.12 3.99 9.70
C GLN A 469 -13.63 2.58 9.36
N SER A 470 -14.57 1.70 8.95
CA SER A 470 -14.25 0.40 8.38
C SER A 470 -14.30 0.47 6.86
N PHE A 471 -13.33 -0.16 6.22
CA PHE A 471 -13.23 -0.29 4.77
C PHE A 471 -13.45 -1.75 4.39
N LEU A 472 -14.35 -1.98 3.45
CA LEU A 472 -14.61 -3.30 2.90
C LEU A 472 -13.84 -3.45 1.59
N ASP A 473 -12.94 -4.41 1.55
CA ASP A 473 -12.15 -4.73 0.37
C ASP A 473 -12.59 -6.05 -0.22
N PHE A 474 -12.89 -6.04 -1.52
CA PHE A 474 -13.17 -7.25 -2.31
C PHE A 474 -11.90 -7.74 -2.98
N TYR A 475 -11.78 -9.05 -3.09
CA TYR A 475 -10.64 -9.73 -3.69
C TYR A 475 -10.96 -10.07 -5.14
N ASP A 476 -10.91 -9.07 -5.99
CA ASP A 476 -11.09 -9.19 -7.44
C ASP A 476 -9.80 -8.79 -8.18
N LEU A 477 -9.80 -8.93 -9.50
CA LEU A 477 -8.63 -8.64 -10.33
C LEU A 477 -8.19 -7.18 -10.27
N PHE A 478 -9.08 -6.25 -9.97
CA PHE A 478 -8.76 -4.84 -9.86
C PHE A 478 -8.19 -4.47 -8.49
N SER A 479 -8.38 -5.32 -7.50
CA SER A 479 -7.94 -5.06 -6.15
C SER A 479 -6.73 -5.89 -5.72
N VAL A 480 -6.59 -7.12 -6.23
CA VAL A 480 -5.50 -8.04 -5.85
C VAL A 480 -4.70 -8.61 -7.04
N GLY A 481 -5.05 -8.23 -8.27
CA GLY A 481 -4.35 -8.69 -9.46
C GLY A 481 -4.24 -10.21 -9.54
N SER A 482 -3.03 -10.71 -9.76
CA SER A 482 -2.74 -12.15 -9.84
C SER A 482 -2.65 -12.85 -8.46
N GLY A 483 -2.69 -12.11 -7.37
CA GLY A 483 -2.51 -12.61 -6.01
C GLY A 483 -1.22 -12.15 -5.36
N LEU A 484 -0.82 -12.78 -4.26
CA LEU A 484 0.34 -12.40 -3.45
C LEU A 484 1.63 -13.00 -4.01
N LEU A 485 2.69 -12.20 -4.01
CA LEU A 485 4.04 -12.61 -4.38
C LEU A 485 4.44 -13.92 -3.69
N ASN A 486 4.91 -14.88 -4.48
CA ASN A 486 5.38 -16.19 -4.03
C ASN A 486 6.72 -16.49 -4.69
N VAL A 487 7.80 -16.09 -4.03
CA VAL A 487 9.18 -16.24 -4.51
C VAL A 487 9.55 -17.72 -4.61
N GLN A 488 9.15 -18.53 -3.64
CA GLN A 488 9.38 -19.98 -3.68
C GLN A 488 8.77 -20.61 -4.93
N GLY A 489 7.51 -20.29 -5.23
CA GLY A 489 6.84 -20.77 -6.43
C GLY A 489 7.49 -20.25 -7.72
N ALA A 490 7.98 -19.01 -7.72
CA ALA A 490 8.61 -18.40 -8.88
C ALA A 490 9.98 -19.03 -9.20
N ILE A 491 10.81 -19.31 -8.20
CA ILE A 491 12.10 -20.02 -8.36
C ILE A 491 11.89 -21.48 -8.79
N ALA A 492 10.86 -22.14 -8.27
CA ALA A 492 10.54 -23.53 -8.64
C ALA A 492 9.91 -23.67 -10.04
N ASN A 493 9.52 -22.57 -10.67
CA ASN A 493 8.81 -22.61 -11.97
C ASN A 493 9.77 -22.38 -13.13
N SER A 494 9.82 -23.33 -14.07
CA SER A 494 10.63 -23.25 -15.28
C SER A 494 9.88 -22.81 -16.54
N ASP A 495 8.59 -22.55 -16.46
CA ASP A 495 7.77 -22.14 -17.60
C ASP A 495 8.17 -20.75 -18.10
N LEU A 496 8.25 -20.59 -19.41
CA LEU A 496 8.62 -19.35 -20.06
C LEU A 496 7.49 -18.79 -20.89
N ALA A 497 7.17 -17.52 -20.64
CA ALA A 497 6.39 -16.74 -21.58
C ALA A 497 7.18 -16.53 -22.89
N PRO A 498 6.52 -16.22 -24.02
CA PRO A 498 7.22 -15.79 -25.21
C PRO A 498 8.17 -14.62 -24.90
N ALA A 499 9.36 -14.64 -25.51
CA ALA A 499 10.41 -13.66 -25.23
C ALA A 499 10.19 -12.28 -25.87
N ASN A 500 9.19 -12.14 -26.75
CA ASN A 500 8.93 -10.90 -27.46
C ASN A 500 8.36 -9.83 -26.50
N VAL A 501 8.77 -8.59 -26.68
CA VAL A 501 8.31 -7.44 -25.94
C VAL A 501 6.79 -7.28 -26.08
N GLY A 502 6.10 -7.09 -24.97
CA GLY A 502 4.65 -6.98 -24.91
C GLY A 502 3.92 -8.32 -24.84
N SER A 503 4.64 -9.44 -24.65
CA SER A 503 4.00 -10.76 -24.46
C SER A 503 3.30 -10.91 -23.11
N ALA A 504 3.57 -10.01 -22.15
CA ALA A 504 2.96 -10.00 -20.82
C ALA A 504 2.27 -8.66 -20.49
N LEU A 505 1.68 -8.01 -21.47
CA LEU A 505 0.89 -6.78 -21.22
C LEU A 505 -0.31 -7.10 -20.33
N SER A 506 -0.56 -6.24 -19.34
CA SER A 506 -1.79 -6.29 -18.54
C SER A 506 -3.00 -6.07 -19.46
N PRO A 507 -4.10 -6.85 -19.32
CA PRO A 507 -5.25 -6.72 -20.20
C PRO A 507 -6.05 -5.45 -19.92
N THR A 508 -6.88 -5.08 -20.89
CA THR A 508 -7.85 -4.00 -20.75
C THR A 508 -9.24 -4.57 -20.47
N ALA A 509 -9.96 -3.99 -19.53
CA ALA A 509 -11.34 -4.30 -19.26
C ALA A 509 -12.26 -3.49 -20.18
N VAL A 510 -13.18 -4.18 -20.87
CA VAL A 510 -14.14 -3.55 -21.78
C VAL A 510 -15.56 -3.90 -21.34
N TYR A 511 -16.37 -2.87 -21.10
CA TYR A 511 -17.78 -3.03 -20.77
C TYR A 511 -18.64 -3.06 -22.03
N ASN A 512 -19.50 -4.05 -22.15
CA ASN A 512 -20.52 -4.12 -23.19
C ASN A 512 -21.89 -3.72 -22.59
N PRO A 513 -22.44 -2.55 -22.98
CA PRO A 513 -23.69 -2.04 -22.42
C PRO A 513 -24.92 -2.86 -22.86
N GLN A 514 -24.88 -3.56 -23.99
CA GLN A 514 -25.98 -4.37 -24.50
C GLN A 514 -26.12 -5.66 -23.68
N SER A 515 -25.02 -6.36 -23.44
CA SER A 515 -24.99 -7.58 -22.63
C SER A 515 -24.82 -7.29 -21.14
N ARG A 516 -24.51 -6.04 -20.76
CA ARG A 516 -24.14 -5.63 -19.41
C ARG A 516 -23.02 -6.48 -18.80
N SER A 517 -22.05 -6.86 -19.63
CA SER A 517 -20.93 -7.71 -19.23
C SER A 517 -19.60 -6.99 -19.39
N VAL A 518 -18.62 -7.37 -18.59
CA VAL A 518 -17.23 -6.96 -18.73
C VAL A 518 -16.43 -8.10 -19.33
N SER A 519 -15.62 -7.81 -20.33
CA SER A 519 -14.68 -8.77 -20.93
C SER A 519 -13.26 -8.25 -20.83
N LEU A 520 -12.28 -9.16 -20.80
CA LEU A 520 -10.88 -8.79 -20.88
C LEU A 520 -10.39 -8.86 -22.32
N VAL A 521 -9.72 -7.81 -22.76
CA VAL A 521 -9.07 -7.72 -24.05
C VAL A 521 -7.57 -7.75 -23.83
N TYR A 522 -6.93 -8.79 -24.34
CA TYR A 522 -5.50 -9.03 -24.19
C TYR A 522 -4.65 -8.36 -25.29
N GLY A 523 -5.27 -7.73 -26.28
CA GLY A 523 -4.59 -7.15 -27.42
C GLY A 523 -3.74 -8.16 -28.18
N ASN A 524 -2.48 -7.82 -28.45
CA ASN A 524 -1.49 -8.73 -29.03
C ASN A 524 -0.74 -9.56 -27.98
N SER A 525 -1.13 -9.46 -26.72
CA SER A 525 -0.52 -10.23 -25.65
C SER A 525 -0.84 -11.70 -25.81
N SER A 526 0.17 -12.54 -25.73
CA SER A 526 0.01 -14.01 -25.69
C SER A 526 -0.57 -14.53 -24.37
N LEU A 527 -0.91 -13.63 -23.47
CA LEU A 527 -1.62 -13.94 -22.21
C LEU A 527 -3.09 -14.33 -22.44
N SER A 528 -3.52 -14.58 -23.68
CA SER A 528 -4.87 -15.06 -23.96
C SER A 528 -5.14 -16.42 -23.29
N SER A 529 -6.40 -16.71 -23.06
CA SER A 529 -6.90 -17.91 -22.37
C SER A 529 -6.35 -19.26 -22.86
N ASN A 530 -5.72 -19.28 -24.02
CA ASN A 530 -5.14 -20.46 -24.63
C ASN A 530 -3.61 -20.51 -24.58
N SER A 531 -2.95 -19.54 -23.92
CA SER A 531 -1.51 -19.55 -23.88
C SER A 531 -0.99 -20.51 -22.81
N VAL A 532 -0.04 -21.34 -23.22
CA VAL A 532 0.64 -22.33 -22.38
C VAL A 532 1.31 -21.70 -21.14
N VAL A 533 1.59 -20.42 -21.21
CA VAL A 533 2.26 -19.64 -20.13
C VAL A 533 1.43 -19.61 -18.85
N TRP A 534 0.13 -19.61 -19.00
CA TRP A 534 -0.77 -19.43 -17.86
C TRP A 534 -1.40 -20.77 -17.41
N GLY A 535 -1.18 -21.88 -18.12
CA GLY A 535 -1.72 -23.20 -17.81
C GLY A 535 -3.25 -23.20 -17.65
N SER A 536 -3.87 -24.36 -17.52
CA SER A 536 -5.31 -24.50 -17.32
C SER A 536 -5.84 -23.97 -15.97
N SER A 537 -4.96 -23.50 -15.08
CA SER A 537 -5.29 -22.92 -13.76
C SER A 537 -4.94 -21.44 -13.70
N VAL A 538 -5.37 -20.69 -14.60
CA VAL A 538 -4.85 -19.43 -15.05
C VAL A 538 -5.37 -18.23 -14.29
N VAL A 539 -4.47 -17.29 -14.07
CA VAL A 539 -4.77 -15.96 -13.58
C VAL A 539 -5.70 -15.19 -14.53
N TRP A 540 -5.65 -15.44 -15.84
CA TRP A 540 -6.31 -14.65 -16.87
C TRP A 540 -7.12 -15.47 -17.88
N GLY A 541 -7.35 -16.74 -17.68
CA GLY A 541 -8.02 -17.61 -18.65
C GLY A 541 -9.51 -17.82 -18.45
N SER A 542 -10.16 -18.39 -19.45
CA SER A 542 -11.62 -18.61 -19.54
C SER A 542 -12.25 -19.49 -18.44
N SER A 543 -11.47 -20.01 -17.53
CA SER A 543 -11.93 -20.81 -16.40
C SER A 543 -11.38 -20.28 -15.08
N VAL A 544 -10.99 -19.04 -15.02
CA VAL A 544 -10.69 -18.45 -13.73
C VAL A 544 -11.97 -18.05 -13.08
N VAL A 545 -12.41 -18.97 -12.40
CA VAL A 545 -13.09 -18.73 -11.18
C VAL A 545 -11.98 -18.46 -10.16
N TRP A 546 -11.91 -17.28 -9.64
CA TRP A 546 -11.21 -17.05 -8.40
C TRP A 546 -11.90 -17.91 -7.34
N GLY A 547 -11.37 -19.13 -7.14
CA GLY A 547 -12.05 -20.17 -6.42
C GLY A 547 -13.15 -20.85 -7.25
N SER A 548 -13.19 -22.16 -7.22
CA SER A 548 -14.18 -23.01 -7.89
C SER A 548 -15.60 -22.91 -7.32
N SER A 549 -15.92 -21.85 -6.61
CA SER A 549 -17.24 -21.63 -6.04
C SER A 549 -17.82 -20.33 -6.59
N ILE A 550 -18.95 -20.46 -7.22
CA ILE A 550 -19.89 -19.34 -7.33
C ILE A 550 -20.22 -18.96 -5.90
N VAL A 551 -19.57 -17.92 -5.43
CA VAL A 551 -19.86 -17.41 -4.10
C VAL A 551 -21.08 -16.53 -4.22
N ASN A 552 -22.15 -16.92 -3.60
CA ASN A 552 -23.31 -16.06 -3.42
C ASN A 552 -22.84 -14.71 -2.85
N GLY A 553 -22.85 -13.69 -3.68
CA GLY A 553 -22.71 -12.32 -3.25
C GLY A 553 -21.54 -11.51 -3.78
N THR A 554 -20.43 -12.08 -4.27
CA THR A 554 -19.25 -11.27 -4.62
C THR A 554 -18.29 -11.98 -5.57
N SER A 555 -18.74 -12.53 -6.65
CA SER A 555 -17.81 -13.08 -7.64
C SER A 555 -17.73 -12.18 -8.85
N VAL A 556 -16.53 -11.69 -9.12
CA VAL A 556 -16.18 -11.23 -10.45
C VAL A 556 -15.84 -12.48 -11.24
N VAL A 557 -16.71 -12.87 -12.14
CA VAL A 557 -16.45 -13.97 -13.05
C VAL A 557 -15.72 -13.42 -14.26
N TRP A 558 -14.50 -13.83 -14.44
CA TRP A 558 -13.65 -13.43 -15.54
C TRP A 558 -13.58 -14.57 -16.56
N GLY A 559 -14.01 -14.28 -17.73
CA GLY A 559 -14.07 -15.25 -18.82
C GLY A 559 -15.50 -15.63 -19.15
N SER A 560 -15.78 -15.70 -20.45
CA SER A 560 -17.07 -15.99 -21.08
C SER A 560 -18.29 -15.45 -20.31
N SER A 561 -18.66 -14.22 -20.67
CA SER A 561 -20.01 -13.64 -20.53
C SER A 561 -20.95 -14.25 -19.48
N LEU A 562 -20.83 -13.80 -18.23
CA LEU A 562 -21.98 -13.81 -17.35
C LEU A 562 -22.49 -12.36 -17.23
N PRO A 563 -23.77 -12.12 -17.45
CA PRO A 563 -24.35 -10.79 -17.33
C PRO A 563 -24.34 -10.33 -15.87
N TRP A 564 -23.98 -9.09 -15.65
CA TRP A 564 -23.96 -8.43 -14.34
C TRP A 564 -25.33 -8.31 -13.65
N ASN A 565 -26.37 -8.89 -14.21
CA ASN A 565 -27.74 -8.82 -13.74
C ASN A 565 -28.38 -10.18 -13.49
N ASP A 566 -27.62 -11.21 -13.26
CA ASP A 566 -28.24 -12.43 -12.80
C ASP A 566 -28.70 -12.22 -11.33
N ASN A 567 -29.97 -12.50 -11.07
CA ASN A 567 -30.60 -12.38 -9.73
C ASN A 567 -29.94 -13.27 -8.67
N THR A 568 -28.91 -14.01 -9.01
CA THR A 568 -28.06 -14.80 -8.12
C THR A 568 -26.90 -13.99 -7.52
N LEU A 569 -26.66 -12.76 -7.98
CA LEU A 569 -25.64 -11.86 -7.44
C LEU A 569 -26.29 -10.79 -6.56
N SER A 570 -26.77 -11.18 -5.42
CA SER A 570 -27.28 -10.21 -4.44
C SER A 570 -26.14 -9.65 -3.62
N ALA A 571 -25.34 -8.71 -4.13
CA ALA A 571 -24.70 -7.70 -3.29
C ALA A 571 -23.82 -6.67 -3.98
N PHE A 572 -23.06 -6.90 -5.07
CA PHE A 572 -22.15 -5.86 -5.58
C PHE A 572 -21.99 -5.92 -7.08
N SER A 573 -22.31 -4.83 -7.75
CA SER A 573 -22.03 -4.69 -9.18
C SER A 573 -21.13 -3.49 -9.42
N VAL A 574 -20.08 -3.72 -10.18
CA VAL A 574 -19.30 -2.63 -10.79
C VAL A 574 -20.06 -2.20 -12.04
N VAL A 575 -20.58 -1.00 -12.08
CA VAL A 575 -21.30 -0.47 -13.23
C VAL A 575 -20.37 0.43 -14.03
N TRP A 576 -20.15 0.08 -15.28
CA TRP A 576 -19.40 0.86 -16.26
C TRP A 576 -20.36 1.67 -17.12
N GLY A 577 -20.15 2.97 -17.21
CA GLY A 577 -20.94 3.84 -18.06
C GLY A 577 -22.06 4.57 -17.33
N SER A 578 -22.44 5.69 -17.90
CA SER A 578 -23.44 6.61 -17.35
C SER A 578 -24.68 5.88 -16.89
N SER A 579 -25.00 6.15 -15.66
CA SER A 579 -26.15 5.66 -14.93
C SER A 579 -27.46 5.79 -15.69
N THR A 580 -28.35 4.93 -15.49
CA THR A 580 -29.65 5.32 -14.97
C THR A 580 -30.27 4.14 -14.28
N GLY A 581 -30.47 4.35 -13.04
CA GLY A 581 -31.44 3.95 -12.09
C GLY A 581 -32.13 2.63 -12.31
N THR A 582 -32.16 1.90 -11.40
CA THR A 582 -33.24 1.46 -10.51
C THR A 582 -32.64 0.45 -9.55
N SER A 583 -32.58 0.94 -8.36
CA SER A 583 -32.67 0.21 -7.10
C SER A 583 -32.38 -1.28 -7.15
N THR A 584 -31.14 -1.59 -6.83
CA THR A 584 -30.87 -2.77 -6.01
C THR A 584 -29.97 -2.29 -4.88
N SER A 585 -30.37 -2.62 -3.68
CA SER A 585 -29.69 -2.29 -2.45
C SER A 585 -28.35 -2.99 -2.39
N ALA A 586 -27.34 -2.36 -2.95
CA ALA A 586 -25.95 -2.75 -2.79
C ALA A 586 -25.05 -1.70 -3.40
N SER A 587 -23.86 -1.50 -2.83
CA SER A 587 -22.89 -0.51 -3.26
C SER A 587 -22.49 -0.77 -4.70
N SER A 588 -22.91 0.10 -5.61
CA SER A 588 -22.51 0.06 -7.01
C SER A 588 -21.38 1.05 -7.25
N VAL A 589 -20.34 0.62 -7.95
CA VAL A 589 -19.28 1.50 -8.41
C VAL A 589 -19.66 2.01 -9.79
N VAL A 590 -19.80 3.34 -9.90
CA VAL A 590 -20.12 4.00 -11.16
C VAL A 590 -18.83 4.60 -11.75
N TRP A 591 -18.49 4.19 -12.96
CA TRP A 591 -17.39 4.77 -13.74
C TRP A 591 -17.91 5.87 -14.64
N GLY A 592 -17.42 7.04 -14.45
CA GLY A 592 -17.67 8.15 -15.37
C GLY A 592 -17.29 9.48 -14.76
N SER A 593 -16.38 10.16 -15.45
CA SER A 593 -16.06 11.58 -15.44
C SER A 593 -15.59 12.24 -14.14
N SER A 594 -14.37 12.78 -14.26
CA SER A 594 -13.76 13.83 -13.47
C SER A 594 -13.26 13.46 -12.06
N VAL A 595 -12.00 13.01 -12.04
CA VAL A 595 -11.15 13.25 -10.87
C VAL A 595 -10.70 14.70 -10.94
N SER A 596 -11.29 15.57 -10.13
CA SER A 596 -10.73 16.89 -9.88
C SER A 596 -9.41 16.73 -9.12
N ASN A 597 -8.38 17.40 -9.61
CA ASN A 597 -7.04 17.48 -9.05
C ASN A 597 -7.03 17.55 -7.52
N ALA A 598 -6.69 16.48 -6.87
CA ALA A 598 -6.16 16.51 -5.52
C ALA A 598 -4.64 16.38 -5.64
N ASN A 599 -3.96 17.51 -5.79
CA ASN A 599 -2.55 17.63 -5.44
C ASN A 599 -2.45 17.52 -3.92
N SER A 600 -2.34 16.31 -3.42
CA SER A 600 -1.84 16.08 -2.06
C SER A 600 -0.61 15.20 -2.18
N ALA A 601 0.49 15.75 -1.67
CA ALA A 601 1.73 15.02 -1.46
C ALA A 601 1.43 13.65 -0.86
N PHE A 602 2.15 12.64 -1.31
CA PHE A 602 2.19 11.35 -0.65
C PHE A 602 2.57 11.57 0.81
N SER A 603 1.61 11.49 1.70
CA SER A 603 1.92 11.27 3.10
C SER A 603 2.00 9.76 3.27
N ASP A 604 3.21 9.23 3.33
CA ASP A 604 3.50 7.88 3.83
C ASP A 604 3.27 7.83 5.36
N ALA A 605 2.20 8.45 5.82
CA ALA A 605 1.79 8.32 7.20
C ALA A 605 1.40 6.85 7.39
N GLY A 606 2.19 6.13 8.16
CA GLY A 606 1.90 4.78 8.57
C GLY A 606 0.48 4.73 9.15
N ASP A 607 -0.41 4.20 8.36
CA ASP A 607 -1.79 3.99 8.80
C ASP A 607 -1.81 2.69 9.58
N ASP A 608 -1.95 2.80 10.90
CA ASP A 608 -2.24 1.67 11.77
C ASP A 608 -3.55 1.02 11.34
N GLU A 609 -3.47 0.08 10.42
CA GLU A 609 -4.55 -0.87 10.16
C GLU A 609 -4.45 -2.00 11.20
N GLN A 610 -5.40 -2.04 12.14
CA GLN A 610 -5.62 -3.19 13.02
C GLN A 610 -6.50 -4.24 12.36
#